data_3bf6dd371c56c4628b372d39060e940a
#
_entry.id   3bf6dd371c56c4628b372d39060e940a
#
_cell.length_a   1.000
_cell.length_b   1.000
_cell.length_c   1.000
_cell.angle_alpha   90.00
_cell.angle_beta   90.00
_cell.angle_gamma   90.00
#
_symmetry.space_group_name_H-M   'P 1'
#
loop_
_entity.id
_entity.type
_entity.pdbx_description
1 polymer ?
#
loop_
_entity_poly.entity_id
_entity_poly.type
_entity_poly.pdbx_seq_one_letter_code
_entity_poly.pdbx_strand_id
1 'polypeptide(L)' 'MTKFVVNHKFRKRGFGTYLMNHLIEQCKKLNIKKIFLEVSHTNFIAEKFYSRFDFYTVGIRKNYYKDGSDALLKEKKLTT' A
#
# COMPACT_ATOMS: atom_id res chain seq x y z
N MET A 1 14.52 -5.96 10.21
CA MET A 1 13.87 -5.16 9.16
C MET A 1 12.60 -4.52 9.67
N THR A 2 12.42 -3.24 9.41
CA THR A 2 11.29 -2.49 9.94
C THR A 2 10.29 -2.07 8.86
N LYS A 3 10.59 -2.35 7.61
CA LYS A 3 9.74 -1.97 6.49
C LYS A 3 9.25 -3.18 5.74
N PHE A 4 8.09 -3.03 5.12
CA PHE A 4 7.55 -4.07 4.25
C PHE A 4 6.96 -3.38 3.02
N VAL A 5 7.35 -3.84 1.83
CA VAL A 5 6.89 -3.26 0.59
C VAL A 5 5.92 -4.23 -0.06
N VAL A 6 4.72 -3.76 -0.36
CA VAL A 6 3.70 -4.58 -0.97
C VAL A 6 3.69 -4.33 -2.48
N ASN A 7 3.78 -5.42 -3.23
CA ASN A 7 3.60 -5.33 -4.66
C ASN A 7 2.10 -5.26 -4.95
N HIS A 8 1.69 -4.21 -5.62
CA HIS A 8 0.28 -3.96 -5.85
C HIS A 8 -0.25 -4.83 -6.98
N LYS A 9 -0.67 -6.04 -6.65
CA LYS A 9 -1.23 -6.96 -7.63
C LYS A 9 -2.59 -7.52 -7.23
N PHE A 10 -3.04 -7.21 -6.04
CA PHE A 10 -4.32 -7.74 -5.57
C PHE A 10 -5.43 -6.84 -6.01
N ARG A 11 -6.36 -7.39 -6.75
CA ARG A 11 -7.44 -6.61 -7.30
C ARG A 11 -8.81 -7.18 -7.03
N LYS A 12 -8.88 -8.29 -6.35
CA LYS A 12 -10.14 -8.97 -6.12
C LYS A 12 -10.89 -8.29 -4.98
N ARG A 13 -12.12 -7.93 -5.27
CA ARG A 13 -12.94 -7.22 -4.30
C ARG A 13 -13.29 -8.12 -3.13
N GLY A 14 -13.38 -7.53 -1.95
CA GLY A 14 -13.67 -8.25 -0.74
C GLY A 14 -12.50 -9.08 -0.26
N PHE A 15 -11.85 -9.73 -1.18
CA PHE A 15 -10.67 -10.53 -0.89
C PHE A 15 -9.51 -9.67 -0.48
N GLY A 16 -9.42 -8.48 -1.08
CA GLY A 16 -8.36 -7.53 -0.75
C GLY A 16 -8.42 -7.08 0.69
N THR A 17 -9.61 -6.84 1.22
CA THR A 17 -9.77 -6.44 2.61
C THR A 17 -9.27 -7.52 3.55
N TYR A 18 -9.64 -8.76 3.28
CA TYR A 18 -9.20 -9.88 4.10
C TYR A 18 -7.68 -10.00 4.07
N LEU A 19 -7.09 -9.94 2.87
CA LEU A 19 -5.65 -10.05 2.72
C LEU A 19 -4.91 -8.91 3.38
N MET A 20 -5.44 -7.70 3.29
CA MET A 20 -4.81 -6.55 3.91
C MET A 20 -4.81 -6.68 5.42
N ASN A 21 -5.93 -7.09 6.00
CA ASN A 21 -5.99 -7.28 7.45
C ASN A 21 -5.03 -8.36 7.90
N HIS A 22 -4.94 -9.44 7.13
CA HIS A 22 -4.01 -10.52 7.45
C HIS A 22 -2.56 -10.04 7.38
N LEU A 23 -2.25 -9.27 6.33
CA LEU A 23 -0.91 -8.73 6.16
C LEU A 23 -0.53 -7.82 7.33
N ILE A 24 -1.44 -6.96 7.74
CA ILE A 24 -1.18 -6.04 8.85
C ILE A 24 -0.92 -6.84 10.13
N GLU A 25 -1.71 -7.87 10.37
CA GLU A 25 -1.52 -8.74 11.54
C GLU A 25 -0.14 -9.39 11.53
N GLN A 26 0.25 -9.92 10.39
CA GLN A 26 1.55 -10.59 10.28
C GLN A 26 2.69 -9.60 10.47
N CYS A 27 2.56 -8.42 9.92
CA CYS A 27 3.59 -7.40 10.06
C CYS A 27 3.75 -6.98 11.52
N LYS A 28 2.64 -6.87 12.24
CA LYS A 28 2.71 -6.53 13.66
C LYS A 28 3.43 -7.62 14.45
N LYS A 29 3.15 -8.87 14.14
CA LYS A 29 3.79 -10.00 14.82
C LYS A 29 5.28 -10.02 14.58
N LEU A 30 5.71 -9.55 13.42
CA LEU A 30 7.13 -9.53 13.06
C LEU A 30 7.82 -8.24 13.47
N ASN A 31 7.13 -7.38 14.21
CA ASN A 31 7.66 -6.09 14.66
C ASN A 31 8.04 -5.16 13.51
N ILE A 32 7.34 -5.27 12.40
CA ILE A 32 7.51 -4.36 11.28
C ILE A 32 6.82 -3.05 11.64
N LYS A 33 7.51 -1.94 11.47
CA LYS A 33 7.02 -0.65 11.90
C LYS A 33 6.21 0.08 10.84
N LYS A 34 6.50 -0.17 9.59
CA LYS A 34 5.85 0.54 8.49
C LYS A 34 5.64 -0.39 7.31
N ILE A 35 4.54 -0.15 6.59
CA ILE A 35 4.28 -0.83 5.33
C ILE A 35 4.31 0.22 4.23
N PHE A 36 5.03 -0.05 3.15
CA PHE A 36 5.10 0.83 1.99
C PHE A 36 4.49 0.11 0.80
N LEU A 37 3.84 0.88 -0.06
CA LEU A 37 3.38 0.34 -1.34
C LEU A 37 3.40 1.45 -2.39
N GLU A 38 3.34 1.03 -3.65
CA GLU A 38 3.29 1.95 -4.77
C GLU A 38 2.00 1.70 -5.53
N VAL A 39 1.34 2.76 -5.93
CA VAL A 39 0.09 2.66 -6.68
C VAL A 39 0.08 3.76 -7.72
N SER A 40 -0.45 3.46 -8.92
CA SER A 40 -0.56 4.47 -9.95
C SER A 40 -1.53 5.56 -9.52
N HIS A 41 -1.18 6.82 -9.81
CA HIS A 41 -2.05 7.92 -9.46
C HIS A 41 -3.39 7.87 -10.21
N THR A 42 -3.46 7.06 -11.26
CA THR A 42 -4.71 6.90 -12.01
C THR A 42 -5.60 5.80 -11.46
N ASN A 43 -5.10 5.03 -10.51
CA ASN A 43 -5.85 3.91 -9.94
C ASN A 43 -6.65 4.39 -8.74
N PHE A 44 -7.76 5.07 -9.00
CA PHE A 44 -8.57 5.67 -7.94
C PHE A 44 -9.17 4.63 -7.00
N ILE A 45 -9.51 3.48 -7.53
CA ILE A 45 -10.10 2.42 -6.72
C ILE A 45 -9.10 1.93 -5.69
N ALA A 46 -7.87 1.70 -6.12
CA ALA A 46 -6.83 1.25 -5.21
C ALA A 46 -6.50 2.32 -4.17
N GLU A 47 -6.42 3.58 -4.61
CA GLU A 47 -6.13 4.67 -3.69
C GLU A 47 -7.18 4.74 -2.59
N LYS A 48 -8.44 4.63 -2.97
CA LYS A 48 -9.53 4.64 -2.02
C LYS A 48 -9.43 3.48 -1.05
N PHE A 49 -9.12 2.30 -1.58
CA PHE A 49 -8.97 1.10 -0.78
C PHE A 49 -7.89 1.29 0.28
N TYR A 50 -6.72 1.75 -0.14
CA TYR A 50 -5.61 1.90 0.80
C TYR A 50 -5.85 3.02 1.81
N SER A 51 -6.56 4.07 1.40
CA SER A 51 -6.89 5.14 2.34
C SER A 51 -7.73 4.64 3.50
N ARG A 52 -8.57 3.65 3.26
CA ARG A 52 -9.39 3.08 4.32
C ARG A 52 -8.57 2.32 5.35
N PHE A 53 -7.34 1.96 5.01
CA PHE A 53 -6.43 1.29 5.94
C PHE A 53 -5.37 2.25 6.47
N ASP A 54 -5.62 3.56 6.35
CA ASP A 54 -4.74 4.59 6.89
C ASP A 54 -3.38 4.66 6.20
N PHE A 55 -3.33 4.28 4.94
CA PHE A 55 -2.17 4.56 4.12
C PHE A 55 -2.26 6.00 3.64
N TYR A 56 -1.14 6.70 3.65
CA TYR A 56 -1.10 8.07 3.15
C TYR A 56 0.09 8.25 2.23
N THR A 57 0.00 9.26 1.37
CA THR A 57 1.02 9.50 0.36
C THR A 57 2.22 10.20 0.97
N VAL A 58 3.40 9.63 0.77
CA VAL A 58 4.65 10.21 1.28
C VAL A 58 5.61 10.59 0.16
N GLY A 59 5.29 10.28 -1.08
CA GLY A 59 6.14 10.64 -2.20
C GLY A 59 5.51 10.29 -3.52
N ILE A 60 6.13 10.75 -4.59
CA ILE A 60 5.66 10.52 -5.94
C ILE A 60 6.85 10.18 -6.80
N ARG A 61 6.73 9.13 -7.62
CA ARG A 61 7.73 8.81 -8.63
C ARG A 61 7.15 9.19 -9.99
N LYS A 62 7.73 10.18 -10.62
CA LYS A 62 7.24 10.67 -11.90
C LYS A 62 7.49 9.68 -13.02
N ASN A 63 6.49 9.52 -13.87
CA ASN A 63 6.58 8.67 -15.06
C ASN A 63 7.10 7.27 -14.75
N TYR A 64 6.61 6.72 -13.67
CA TYR A 64 7.12 5.45 -13.16
C TYR A 64 6.63 4.25 -13.97
N TYR A 65 5.38 4.29 -14.41
CA TYR A 65 4.79 3.18 -15.14
C TYR A 65 4.97 3.35 -16.64
N LYS A 66 4.82 2.27 -17.37
CA LYS A 66 5.04 2.28 -18.82
C LYS A 66 4.14 3.23 -19.56
N ASP A 67 2.94 3.44 -19.05
CA ASP A 67 1.98 4.35 -19.68
C ASP A 67 2.25 5.81 -19.34
N GLY A 68 3.32 6.07 -18.63
CA GLY A 68 3.70 7.43 -18.26
C GLY A 68 3.08 7.92 -16.97
N SER A 69 2.25 7.11 -16.33
CA SER A 69 1.61 7.56 -15.10
C SER A 69 2.60 7.56 -13.93
N ASP A 70 2.33 8.41 -12.97
CA ASP A 70 3.16 8.54 -11.78
C ASP A 70 2.79 7.47 -10.76
N ALA A 71 3.75 7.09 -9.94
CA ALA A 71 3.50 6.20 -8.83
C ALA A 71 3.39 7.02 -7.57
N LEU A 72 2.35 6.76 -6.79
CA LEU A 72 2.21 7.35 -5.47
C LEU A 72 2.80 6.38 -4.47
N LEU A 73 3.71 6.90 -3.65
CA LEU A 73 4.31 6.10 -2.58
C LEU A 73 3.46 6.26 -1.34
N LYS A 74 2.90 5.16 -0.89
CA LYS A 74 2.00 5.15 0.26
C LYS A 74 2.66 4.48 1.44
N GLU A 75 2.38 4.98 2.61
CA GLU A 75 2.95 4.45 3.83
C GLU A 75 1.86 4.27 4.88
N LYS A 76 1.95 3.19 5.63
CA LYS A 76 1.11 2.98 6.80
C LYS A 76 2.01 2.68 7.99
N LYS A 77 1.80 3.42 9.07
CA LYS A 77 2.53 3.17 10.31
C LYS A 77 1.82 2.12 11.13
N LEU A 78 2.58 1.17 11.64
CA LEU A 78 2.04 0.09 12.46
C LEU A 78 2.32 0.24 13.94
N THR A 79 3.11 1.23 14.30
CA THR A 79 3.43 1.44 15.70
C THR A 79 2.25 2.03 16.43
N THR A 80 2.10 1.64 17.64
CA THR A 80 1.11 2.21 18.52
C THR A 80 1.73 3.37 19.31
#